data_e295dae868712b07449190e9e4f95dff
#
_entry.id   e295dae868712b07449190e9e4f95dff
#
_cell.length_a   1.000
_cell.length_b   1.000
_cell.length_c   1.000
_cell.angle_alpha   90.00
_cell.angle_beta   90.00
_cell.angle_gamma   90.00
#
_symmetry.space_group_name_H-M   'P 1'
#
loop_
_entity.id
_entity.type
_entity.pdbx_description
1 polymer ?
#
loop_
_entity_poly.entity_id
_entity_poly.type
_entity_poly.pdbx_seq_one_letter_code
_entity_poly.pdbx_strand_id
1 'polypeptide(L)'
;VIVKNSSKYPSDQVENLVKFALKNVPHSEELEVHVKNSKHAFYGRIFASAEDCTCDCNGQRFLIVVRIGRAKHFPYLSVYPDHKRCQKYAVMLNDWKEALVKVTAHEGMHLRQWIEKKPMWEHQAERHAIMILGKYRDTVVACAPLLSPID
;
A
#
# COMPACT_ATOMS: atom_id res chain seq x y z
N VAL A 1 11.74 -5.93 5.35
CA VAL A 1 10.41 -6.44 5.03
C VAL A 1 10.51 -7.70 4.16
N ILE A 2 9.70 -8.68 4.46
CA ILE A 2 9.62 -9.94 3.73
C ILE A 2 8.36 -9.90 2.85
N VAL A 3 8.52 -9.90 1.55
CA VAL A 3 7.40 -9.85 0.60
C VAL A 3 7.12 -11.24 0.06
N LYS A 4 5.89 -11.72 0.25
CA LYS A 4 5.40 -12.99 -0.30
C LYS A 4 4.35 -12.68 -1.36
N ASN A 5 4.65 -12.97 -2.61
CA ASN A 5 3.76 -12.72 -3.73
C ASN A 5 3.12 -14.02 -4.23
N SER A 6 1.82 -14.15 -4.05
CA SER A 6 1.01 -15.21 -4.67
C SER A 6 0.03 -14.65 -5.72
N SER A 7 0.18 -13.38 -6.08
CA SER A 7 -0.59 -12.77 -7.17
C SER A 7 -0.04 -13.18 -8.53
N LYS A 8 -0.75 -12.81 -9.60
CA LYS A 8 -0.30 -13.00 -10.98
C LYS A 8 0.68 -11.92 -11.46
N TYR A 9 0.96 -10.92 -10.63
CA TYR A 9 1.88 -9.85 -11.00
C TYR A 9 3.35 -10.25 -10.79
N PRO A 10 4.29 -9.65 -11.56
CA PRO A 10 5.71 -10.00 -11.46
C PRO A 10 6.27 -9.73 -10.06
N SER A 11 6.95 -10.72 -9.48
CA SER A 11 7.39 -10.66 -8.08
C SER A 11 8.42 -9.58 -7.81
N ASP A 12 9.33 -9.29 -8.74
CA ASP A 12 10.31 -8.21 -8.62
C ASP A 12 9.64 -6.83 -8.57
N GLN A 13 8.63 -6.61 -9.41
CA GLN A 13 7.86 -5.37 -9.39
C GLN A 13 7.04 -5.25 -8.11
N VAL A 14 6.37 -6.31 -7.70
CA VAL A 14 5.59 -6.34 -6.45
C VAL A 14 6.49 -6.00 -5.25
N GLU A 15 7.64 -6.63 -5.14
CA GLU A 15 8.58 -6.38 -4.05
C GLU A 15 9.06 -4.92 -4.02
N ASN A 16 9.45 -4.38 -5.17
CA ASN A 16 9.91 -3.00 -5.27
C ASN A 16 8.82 -1.99 -4.89
N LEU A 17 7.58 -2.23 -5.31
CA LEU A 17 6.45 -1.35 -4.98
C LEU A 17 6.09 -1.40 -3.50
N VAL A 18 6.11 -2.58 -2.89
CA VAL A 18 5.88 -2.75 -1.45
C VAL A 18 6.97 -2.03 -0.64
N LYS A 19 8.22 -2.22 -1.00
CA LYS A 19 9.35 -1.54 -0.36
C LYS A 19 9.26 -0.03 -0.51
N PHE A 20 8.88 0.45 -1.68
CA PHE A 20 8.64 1.88 -1.89
C PHE A 20 7.55 2.42 -0.96
N ALA A 21 6.40 1.73 -0.89
CA ALA A 21 5.27 2.16 -0.09
C ALA A 21 5.57 2.21 1.42
N LEU A 22 6.48 1.36 1.91
CA LEU A 22 6.84 1.24 3.31
C LEU A 22 8.14 1.96 3.69
N LYS A 23 8.79 2.63 2.76
CA LYS A 23 10.13 3.21 2.96
C LYS A 23 10.25 4.10 4.21
N ASN A 24 9.23 4.88 4.50
CA ASN A 24 9.22 5.83 5.62
C ASN A 24 8.33 5.37 6.78
N VAL A 25 7.91 4.11 6.78
CA VAL A 25 7.13 3.53 7.86
C VAL A 25 8.09 2.75 8.76
N PRO A 26 8.15 3.06 10.07
CA PRO A 26 8.92 2.25 11.01
C PRO A 26 8.41 0.82 11.03
N HIS A 27 9.27 -0.13 10.75
CA HIS A 27 8.94 -1.55 10.81
C HIS A 27 10.20 -2.38 11.07
N SER A 28 10.01 -3.58 11.62
CA SER A 28 11.09 -4.54 11.75
C SER A 28 11.40 -5.18 10.38
N GLU A 29 12.61 -5.73 10.23
CA GLU A 29 12.97 -6.50 9.04
C GLU A 29 12.11 -7.77 8.88
N GLU A 30 11.49 -8.23 9.96
CA GLU A 30 10.61 -9.40 9.98
C GLU A 30 9.16 -9.10 9.55
N LEU A 31 8.82 -7.84 9.26
CA LEU A 31 7.50 -7.51 8.74
C LEU A 31 7.23 -8.30 7.45
N GLU A 32 6.18 -9.11 7.48
CA GLU A 32 5.70 -9.80 6.29
C GLU A 32 4.61 -9.00 5.57
N VAL A 33 4.70 -8.94 4.27
CA VAL A 33 3.65 -8.42 3.40
C VAL A 33 3.28 -9.49 2.39
N HIS A 34 2.05 -9.95 2.45
CA HIS A 34 1.51 -10.94 1.52
C HIS A 34 0.67 -10.24 0.46
N VAL A 35 1.05 -10.39 -0.79
CA VAL A 35 0.32 -9.83 -1.93
C VAL A 35 -0.40 -10.95 -2.67
N LYS A 36 -1.71 -10.78 -2.83
CA LYS A 36 -2.61 -11.77 -3.44
C LYS A 36 -3.51 -11.12 -4.47
N ASN A 37 -4.13 -11.90 -5.34
CA ASN A 37 -5.19 -11.38 -6.21
C ASN A 37 -6.50 -11.20 -5.46
N SER A 38 -7.33 -10.28 -5.97
CA SER A 38 -8.65 -9.96 -5.45
C SER A 38 -9.72 -10.08 -6.53
N LYS A 39 -10.95 -10.31 -6.12
CA LYS A 39 -12.14 -10.17 -6.97
C LYS A 39 -12.57 -8.70 -7.14
N HIS A 40 -12.07 -7.80 -6.27
CA HIS A 40 -12.31 -6.36 -6.27
C HIS A 40 -11.04 -5.62 -6.70
N ALA A 41 -11.12 -4.29 -6.85
CA ALA A 41 -9.98 -3.49 -7.27
C ALA A 41 -8.80 -3.62 -6.30
N PHE A 42 -9.06 -3.48 -5.00
CA PHE A 42 -8.04 -3.71 -3.97
C PHE A 42 -8.69 -3.97 -2.61
N TYR A 43 -7.88 -4.51 -1.70
CA TYR A 43 -8.19 -4.68 -0.29
C TYR A 43 -6.90 -4.77 0.50
N GLY A 44 -6.87 -4.19 1.69
CA GLY A 44 -5.73 -4.28 2.60
C GLY A 44 -6.18 -4.58 4.02
N ARG A 45 -5.35 -5.26 4.77
CA ARG A 45 -5.55 -5.49 6.19
C ARG A 45 -4.24 -5.76 6.91
N ILE A 46 -4.11 -5.22 8.12
CA ILE A 46 -3.01 -5.51 9.02
C ILE A 46 -3.45 -6.46 10.12
N PHE A 47 -2.58 -7.40 10.45
CA PHE A 47 -2.75 -8.33 11.55
C PHE A 47 -1.55 -8.23 12.49
N ALA A 48 -1.80 -8.39 13.77
CA ALA A 48 -0.75 -8.54 14.77
C ALA A 48 -0.87 -9.91 15.43
N SER A 49 0.27 -10.55 15.63
CA SER A 49 0.37 -11.81 16.37
C SER A 49 1.19 -11.60 17.62
N ALA A 50 0.77 -12.21 18.73
CA ALA A 50 1.53 -12.21 19.99
C ALA A 50 2.64 -13.25 20.02
N GLU A 51 2.84 -14.03 18.96
CA GLU A 51 3.79 -15.15 18.94
C GLU A 51 5.24 -14.66 18.74
N ASP A 52 6.08 -15.02 19.69
CA ASP A 52 7.56 -15.11 19.69
C ASP A 52 8.31 -14.13 18.80
N CYS A 53 8.11 -12.84 19.00
CA CYS A 53 8.99 -11.84 18.43
C CYS A 53 10.17 -11.57 19.37
N THR A 54 11.37 -11.73 18.88
CA THR A 54 12.61 -11.37 19.58
C THR A 54 13.01 -9.91 19.34
N CYS A 55 12.19 -9.13 18.61
CA CYS A 55 12.44 -7.73 18.33
C CYS A 55 11.88 -6.81 19.41
N ASP A 56 12.37 -5.56 19.47
CA ASP A 56 11.92 -4.52 20.41
C ASP A 56 10.49 -4.02 20.18
N CYS A 57 9.70 -4.72 19.41
CA CYS A 57 8.32 -4.38 19.07
C CYS A 57 7.29 -4.94 20.06
N ASN A 58 7.64 -5.06 21.35
CA ASN A 58 6.80 -5.62 22.40
C ASN A 58 6.31 -7.06 22.15
N GLY A 59 7.09 -7.87 21.44
CA GLY A 59 6.77 -9.26 21.18
C GLY A 59 5.69 -9.47 20.10
N GLN A 60 5.31 -8.45 19.34
CA GLN A 60 4.30 -8.58 18.30
C GLN A 60 4.92 -8.72 16.91
N ARG A 61 4.48 -9.71 16.17
CA ARG A 61 4.73 -9.81 14.73
C ARG A 61 3.58 -9.18 13.97
N PHE A 62 3.90 -8.46 12.92
CA PHE A 62 2.90 -7.85 12.05
C PHE A 62 2.89 -8.50 10.69
N LEU A 63 1.69 -8.65 10.15
CA LEU A 63 1.45 -9.13 8.80
C LEU A 63 0.52 -8.15 8.10
N ILE A 64 0.94 -7.66 6.95
CA ILE A 64 0.07 -6.90 6.05
C ILE A 64 -0.36 -7.83 4.93
N VAL A 65 -1.65 -7.96 4.73
CA VAL A 65 -2.21 -8.68 3.57
C VAL A 65 -2.80 -7.66 2.62
N VAL A 66 -2.30 -7.67 1.39
CA VAL A 66 -2.77 -6.80 0.32
C VAL A 66 -3.35 -7.67 -0.80
N ARG A 67 -4.55 -7.34 -1.24
CA ARG A 67 -5.20 -8.01 -2.35
C ARG A 67 -5.43 -7.01 -3.47
N ILE A 68 -4.95 -7.33 -4.67
CA ILE A 68 -5.02 -6.45 -5.84
C ILE A 68 -5.83 -7.14 -6.94
N GLY A 69 -6.76 -6.40 -7.51
CA GLY A 69 -7.60 -6.85 -8.61
C GLY A 69 -6.82 -7.04 -9.90
N ARG A 70 -7.48 -7.64 -10.88
CA ARG A 70 -6.94 -7.81 -12.24
C ARG A 70 -7.04 -6.52 -13.03
N ALA A 71 -6.37 -6.46 -14.18
CA ALA A 71 -6.35 -5.29 -15.07
C ALA A 71 -7.75 -4.73 -15.40
N LYS A 72 -8.76 -5.60 -15.51
CA LYS A 72 -10.16 -5.19 -15.79
C LYS A 72 -10.79 -4.27 -14.73
N HIS A 73 -10.23 -4.25 -13.52
CA HIS A 73 -10.73 -3.39 -12.44
C HIS A 73 -10.20 -1.96 -12.51
N PHE A 74 -9.23 -1.70 -13.39
CA PHE A 74 -8.58 -0.38 -13.48
C PHE A 74 -8.89 0.29 -14.82
N PRO A 75 -9.00 1.62 -14.87
CA PRO A 75 -8.86 2.56 -13.75
C PRO A 75 -10.01 2.45 -12.74
N TYR A 76 -9.72 2.75 -11.47
CA TYR A 76 -10.68 2.66 -10.37
C TYR A 76 -10.65 3.93 -9.54
N LEU A 77 -11.82 4.53 -9.29
CA LEU A 77 -11.94 5.69 -8.42
C LEU A 77 -12.04 5.24 -6.95
N SER A 78 -10.97 5.47 -6.20
CA SER A 78 -10.93 5.22 -4.77
C SER A 78 -11.44 6.43 -3.99
N VAL A 79 -12.44 6.24 -3.16
CA VAL A 79 -13.12 7.31 -2.41
C VAL A 79 -13.18 6.94 -0.93
N TYR A 80 -12.84 7.90 -0.07
CA TYR A 80 -13.01 7.76 1.37
C TYR A 80 -13.43 9.08 2.02
N PRO A 81 -14.36 9.08 2.98
CA PRO A 81 -15.30 8.00 3.23
C PRO A 81 -16.24 7.76 2.03
N ASP A 82 -16.67 6.51 1.87
CA ASP A 82 -17.54 6.09 0.77
C ASP A 82 -19.00 6.44 1.07
N HIS A 83 -19.32 7.72 1.16
CA HIS A 83 -20.69 8.19 1.25
C HIS A 83 -20.89 9.49 0.47
N LYS A 84 -22.09 9.65 -0.07
CA LYS A 84 -22.43 10.73 -1.03
C LYS A 84 -22.23 12.16 -0.52
N ARG A 85 -22.18 12.38 0.80
CA ARG A 85 -22.12 13.72 1.39
C ARG A 85 -20.72 14.20 1.75
N CYS A 86 -19.76 13.33 1.82
CA CYS A 86 -18.40 13.66 2.26
C CYS A 86 -17.37 12.75 1.61
N GLN A 87 -17.06 13.02 0.34
CA GLN A 87 -15.97 12.36 -0.37
C GLN A 87 -14.69 13.18 -0.22
N LYS A 88 -14.09 13.16 0.97
CA LYS A 88 -12.95 14.00 1.31
C LYS A 88 -11.68 13.58 0.57
N TYR A 89 -11.50 12.30 0.35
CA TYR A 89 -10.35 11.74 -0.34
C TYR A 89 -10.82 10.94 -1.54
N ALA A 90 -10.59 11.47 -2.73
CA ALA A 90 -10.89 10.79 -3.98
C ALA A 90 -9.65 10.77 -4.85
N VAL A 91 -9.25 9.60 -5.32
CA VAL A 91 -8.10 9.45 -6.21
C VAL A 91 -8.36 8.35 -7.22
N MET A 92 -8.05 8.64 -8.48
CA MET A 92 -8.11 7.63 -9.54
C MET A 92 -6.87 6.76 -9.48
N LEU A 93 -7.06 5.46 -9.38
CA LEU A 93 -6.01 4.45 -9.47
C LEU A 93 -5.98 3.95 -10.91
N ASN A 94 -4.94 4.29 -11.65
CA ASN A 94 -4.87 4.01 -13.08
C ASN A 94 -4.56 2.54 -13.39
N ASP A 95 -3.83 1.88 -12.50
CA ASP A 95 -3.41 0.50 -12.69
C ASP A 95 -3.18 -0.22 -11.35
N TRP A 96 -2.84 -1.49 -11.44
CA TRP A 96 -2.57 -2.33 -10.28
C TRP A 96 -1.36 -1.87 -9.44
N LYS A 97 -0.38 -1.22 -10.07
CA LYS A 97 0.82 -0.72 -9.39
C LYS A 97 0.47 0.41 -8.44
N GLU A 98 -0.33 1.37 -8.93
CA GLU A 98 -0.83 2.46 -8.10
C GLU A 98 -1.71 1.95 -6.95
N ALA A 99 -2.56 0.95 -7.22
CA ALA A 99 -3.38 0.32 -6.19
C ALA A 99 -2.51 -0.37 -5.13
N LEU A 100 -1.49 -1.10 -5.54
CA LEU A 100 -0.56 -1.78 -4.62
C LEU A 100 0.18 -0.77 -3.75
N VAL A 101 0.71 0.29 -4.31
CA VAL A 101 1.40 1.35 -3.56
C VAL A 101 0.44 2.00 -2.56
N LYS A 102 -0.74 2.42 -3.01
CA LYS A 102 -1.71 3.11 -2.15
C LYS A 102 -2.16 2.24 -0.99
N VAL A 103 -2.60 1.02 -1.24
CA VAL A 103 -3.12 0.16 -0.17
C VAL A 103 -2.02 -0.28 0.80
N THR A 104 -0.83 -0.55 0.31
CA THR A 104 0.31 -0.89 1.17
C THR A 104 0.70 0.28 2.08
N ALA A 105 0.72 1.49 1.54
CA ALA A 105 1.00 2.69 2.33
C ALA A 105 -0.09 2.96 3.39
N HIS A 106 -1.35 2.70 3.05
CA HIS A 106 -2.48 2.82 3.99
C HIS A 106 -2.30 1.88 5.18
N GLU A 107 -2.05 0.61 4.93
CA GLU A 107 -1.83 -0.39 5.98
C GLU A 107 -0.52 -0.11 6.75
N GLY A 108 0.48 0.41 6.07
CA GLY A 108 1.73 0.85 6.71
C GLY A 108 1.50 1.97 7.73
N MET A 109 0.58 2.90 7.45
CA MET A 109 0.23 3.93 8.43
C MET A 109 -0.51 3.33 9.65
N HIS A 110 -1.37 2.34 9.44
CA HIS A 110 -1.99 1.62 10.55
C HIS A 110 -0.95 0.86 11.38
N LEU A 111 0.05 0.27 10.74
CA LEU A 111 1.19 -0.33 11.46
C LEU A 111 1.89 0.70 12.34
N ARG A 112 2.19 1.87 11.81
CA ARG A 112 2.80 2.96 12.57
C ARG A 112 1.95 3.39 13.76
N GLN A 113 0.65 3.58 13.53
CA GLN A 113 -0.29 3.94 14.60
C GLN A 113 -0.28 2.88 15.71
N TRP A 114 -0.25 1.62 15.34
CA TRP A 114 -0.20 0.51 16.29
C TRP A 114 1.08 0.52 17.13
N ILE A 115 2.24 0.62 16.47
CA ILE A 115 3.55 0.66 17.14
C ILE A 115 3.64 1.87 18.10
N GLU A 116 3.13 3.02 17.69
CA GLU A 116 3.11 4.25 18.47
C GLU A 116 1.97 4.28 19.51
N LYS A 117 1.19 3.21 19.63
CA LYS A 117 0.03 3.09 20.54
C LYS A 117 -1.00 4.22 20.36
N LYS A 118 -1.21 4.62 19.11
CA LYS A 118 -2.20 5.62 18.71
C LYS A 118 -3.48 4.96 18.21
N PRO A 119 -4.62 5.67 18.24
CA PRO A 119 -5.83 5.19 17.61
C PRO A 119 -5.64 4.89 16.12
N MET A 120 -6.37 3.92 15.59
CA MET A 120 -6.38 3.57 14.17
C MET A 120 -7.23 4.58 13.40
N TRP A 121 -6.64 5.71 13.05
CA TRP A 121 -7.30 6.79 12.33
C TRP A 121 -7.28 6.57 10.82
N GLU A 122 -8.43 6.26 10.26
CA GLU A 122 -8.60 6.02 8.83
C GLU A 122 -8.26 7.26 7.99
N HIS A 123 -8.65 8.45 8.41
CA HIS A 123 -8.32 9.70 7.70
C HIS A 123 -6.82 9.93 7.59
N GLN A 124 -6.07 9.63 8.65
CA GLN A 124 -4.62 9.74 8.64
C GLN A 124 -4.00 8.71 7.67
N ALA A 125 -4.50 7.48 7.70
CA ALA A 125 -4.04 6.42 6.80
C ALA A 125 -4.31 6.75 5.33
N GLU A 126 -5.51 7.25 5.02
CA GLU A 126 -5.85 7.67 3.64
C GLU A 126 -5.01 8.84 3.17
N ARG A 127 -4.81 9.86 4.01
CA ARG A 127 -3.96 11.01 3.67
C ARG A 127 -2.53 10.59 3.38
N HIS A 128 -1.98 9.73 4.22
CA HIS A 128 -0.65 9.18 4.03
C HIS A 128 -0.55 8.38 2.73
N ALA A 129 -1.53 7.51 2.47
CA ALA A 129 -1.56 6.69 1.27
C ALA A 129 -1.59 7.54 -0.01
N ILE A 130 -2.40 8.59 -0.03
CA ILE A 130 -2.48 9.52 -1.18
C ILE A 130 -1.16 10.28 -1.36
N MET A 131 -0.52 10.69 -0.28
CA MET A 131 0.79 11.34 -0.33
C MET A 131 1.86 10.40 -0.93
N ILE A 132 1.91 9.16 -0.49
CA ILE A 132 2.87 8.16 -1.02
C ILE A 132 2.59 7.85 -2.48
N LEU A 133 1.32 7.73 -2.86
CA LEU A 133 0.93 7.55 -4.27
C LEU A 133 1.40 8.72 -5.14
N GLY A 134 1.28 9.96 -4.64
CA GLY A 134 1.79 11.14 -5.33
C GLY A 134 3.30 11.06 -5.56
N LYS A 135 4.06 10.68 -4.55
CA LYS A 135 5.52 10.46 -4.67
C LYS A 135 5.86 9.37 -5.69
N TYR A 136 5.10 8.28 -5.69
CA TYR A 136 5.26 7.21 -6.67
C TYR A 136 5.03 7.71 -8.10
N ARG A 137 3.96 8.47 -8.31
CA ARG A 137 3.65 9.06 -9.62
C ARG A 137 4.75 9.99 -10.11
N ASP A 138 5.31 10.81 -9.25
CA ASP A 138 6.45 11.68 -9.57
C ASP A 138 7.68 10.85 -10.00
N THR A 139 7.94 9.74 -9.32
CA THR A 139 9.04 8.83 -9.68
C THR A 139 8.83 8.22 -11.07
N VAL A 140 7.62 7.79 -11.39
CA VAL A 140 7.28 7.20 -12.70
C VAL A 140 7.46 8.24 -13.81
N VAL A 141 7.01 9.47 -13.61
CA VAL A 141 7.18 10.56 -14.57
C VAL A 141 8.66 10.87 -14.79
N ALA A 142 9.46 10.93 -13.71
CA ALA A 142 10.90 11.20 -13.80
C ALA A 142 11.68 10.10 -14.54
N CYS A 143 11.20 8.84 -14.47
CA CYS A 143 11.82 7.69 -15.14
C CYS A 143 11.22 7.42 -16.54
N ALA A 144 10.15 8.13 -16.93
CA ALA A 144 9.59 8.00 -18.26
C ALA A 144 10.63 8.44 -19.31
N PRO A 145 10.86 7.65 -20.39
CA PRO A 145 11.71 8.11 -21.46
C PRO A 145 11.16 9.43 -22.00
N LEU A 146 12.04 10.40 -22.18
CA LEU A 146 11.70 11.62 -22.92
C LEU A 146 11.23 11.17 -24.30
N LEU A 147 9.93 11.19 -24.51
CA LEU A 147 9.38 11.03 -25.84
C LEU A 147 9.92 12.21 -26.64
N SER A 148 10.85 11.92 -27.56
CA SER A 148 11.27 12.92 -28.51
C SER A 148 10.02 13.44 -29.21
N PRO A 149 9.83 14.77 -29.29
CA PRO A 149 8.73 15.28 -30.08
C PRO A 149 8.82 14.65 -31.47
N ILE A 150 7.75 14.02 -31.90
CA ILE A 150 7.64 13.53 -33.27
C ILE A 150 7.58 14.77 -34.14
N ASP A 151 8.63 15.02 -34.88
CA ASP A 151 8.65 16.06 -35.89
C ASP A 151 7.60 15.81 -36.98
#